data_cf0ae0de0af7545697f01bca56ca08e2
#
_entry.id   cf0ae0de0af7545697f01bca56ca08e2
#
_cell.length_a   1.000
_cell.length_b   1.000
_cell.length_c   1.000
_cell.angle_alpha   90.00
_cell.angle_beta   90.00
_cell.angle_gamma   90.00
#
_symmetry.space_group_name_H-M   'P 1'
#
loop_
_entity.id
_entity.type
_entity.pdbx_description
1 polymer ?
#
loop_
_entity_poly.entity_id
_entity_poly.type
_entity_poly.pdbx_seq_one_letter_code
_entity_poly.pdbx_strand_id
1 'polypeptide(L)'
;FADILKREWDKITREIDQKRAKLTDGIAKRFTGLGIKDYQVHKVLQKLGLISRNPKEWKDSDIKTFVKELRKNTKPMIIAANKADLCQDLDIIKKISDPVILCSAETELLLRKASKAGIVNYSSGDEDFKIIEGKEILPSQQKALDLVKSVFSKIRSTGIQKILNTAVFDSLKFIVVYPVEDETKLTNKDGVILPDTKLLPQNSTAKDLASLIHADIAKGFLHAIDCKTKQRISGDQKLKSGDVIKIVSTLSRG
;
A
#
# COMPACT_ATOMS: atom_id res chain seq x y z
N PHE A 1 -9.29 7.01 -17.20
CA PHE A 1 -9.19 5.70 -17.88
C PHE A 1 -10.15 5.63 -19.08
N ALA A 2 -11.47 5.78 -18.88
CA ALA A 2 -12.44 5.65 -19.98
C ALA A 2 -12.17 6.66 -21.11
N ASP A 3 -11.94 7.90 -20.79
CA ASP A 3 -11.70 8.97 -21.77
C ASP A 3 -10.39 8.76 -22.53
N ILE A 4 -9.35 8.25 -21.87
CA ILE A 4 -8.09 7.90 -22.52
C ILE A 4 -8.32 6.79 -23.55
N LEU A 5 -9.02 5.73 -23.15
CA LEU A 5 -9.26 4.58 -24.02
C LEU A 5 -10.19 4.93 -25.18
N LYS A 6 -11.29 5.66 -24.92
CA LYS A 6 -12.23 6.09 -25.95
C LYS A 6 -11.58 6.97 -27.02
N ARG A 7 -10.78 7.95 -26.62
CA ARG A 7 -10.09 8.86 -27.53
C ARG A 7 -9.12 8.14 -28.47
N GLU A 8 -8.49 7.08 -27.99
CA GLU A 8 -7.49 6.31 -28.75
C GLU A 8 -8.06 5.03 -29.37
N TRP A 9 -9.37 4.73 -29.18
CA TRP A 9 -9.95 3.43 -29.54
C TRP A 9 -9.86 3.15 -31.05
N ASP A 10 -10.18 4.11 -31.89
CA ASP A 10 -10.10 3.97 -33.35
C ASP A 10 -8.66 3.73 -33.85
N LYS A 11 -7.68 4.26 -33.13
CA LYS A 11 -6.28 4.03 -33.45
C LYS A 11 -5.85 2.63 -33.02
N ILE A 12 -6.28 2.17 -31.85
CA ILE A 12 -6.03 0.81 -31.37
C ILE A 12 -6.63 -0.20 -32.34
N THR A 13 -7.89 -0.05 -32.70
CA THR A 13 -8.58 -0.97 -33.61
C THR A 13 -7.92 -1.02 -35.01
N ARG A 14 -7.46 0.11 -35.55
CA ARG A 14 -6.69 0.15 -36.82
C ARG A 14 -5.34 -0.55 -36.70
N GLU A 15 -4.59 -0.35 -35.61
CA GLU A 15 -3.30 -1.02 -35.38
C GLU A 15 -3.46 -2.56 -35.31
N ILE A 16 -4.57 -3.04 -34.72
CA ILE A 16 -4.89 -4.47 -34.65
C ILE A 16 -5.25 -5.05 -36.01
N ASP A 17 -6.11 -4.38 -36.75
CA ASP A 17 -6.51 -4.81 -38.11
C ASP A 17 -5.32 -4.94 -39.05
N GLN A 18 -4.36 -4.02 -38.95
CA GLN A 18 -3.12 -4.06 -39.69
C GLN A 18 -2.12 -5.10 -39.17
N LYS A 19 -2.51 -5.94 -38.21
CA LYS A 19 -1.66 -6.93 -37.53
C LYS A 19 -0.37 -6.34 -36.93
N ARG A 20 -0.39 -5.03 -36.63
CA ARG A 20 0.78 -4.33 -36.05
C ARG A 20 0.88 -4.46 -34.54
N ALA A 21 -0.21 -4.81 -33.89
CA ALA A 21 -0.25 -4.99 -32.42
C ALA A 21 -1.33 -6.02 -32.02
N LYS A 22 -1.12 -6.67 -30.87
CA LYS A 22 -2.16 -7.41 -30.17
C LYS A 22 -3.04 -6.42 -29.41
N LEU A 23 -4.29 -6.78 -29.12
CA LEU A 23 -5.23 -5.95 -28.35
C LEU A 23 -4.66 -5.60 -26.98
N THR A 24 -4.05 -6.56 -26.30
CA THR A 24 -3.39 -6.40 -25.00
C THR A 24 -2.33 -5.32 -25.02
N ASP A 25 -1.42 -5.40 -26.00
CA ASP A 25 -0.28 -4.49 -26.13
C ASP A 25 -0.75 -3.09 -26.54
N GLY A 26 -1.69 -3.03 -27.47
CA GLY A 26 -2.32 -1.78 -27.91
C GLY A 26 -2.96 -1.01 -26.76
N ILE A 27 -3.70 -1.71 -25.88
CA ILE A 27 -4.31 -1.11 -24.69
C ILE A 27 -3.23 -0.76 -23.64
N ALA A 28 -2.32 -1.69 -23.32
CA ALA A 28 -1.30 -1.47 -22.30
C ALA A 28 -0.40 -0.26 -22.62
N LYS A 29 -0.05 -0.09 -23.90
CA LYS A 29 0.72 1.06 -24.38
C LYS A 29 0.08 2.41 -24.04
N ARG A 30 -1.27 2.50 -24.07
CA ARG A 30 -1.99 3.75 -23.73
C ARG A 30 -2.02 4.02 -22.21
N PHE A 31 -1.78 2.99 -21.43
CA PHE A 31 -1.77 3.09 -19.97
C PHE A 31 -0.37 2.95 -19.36
N THR A 32 0.69 3.02 -20.17
CA THR A 32 2.09 2.91 -19.71
C THR A 32 2.41 3.94 -18.61
N GLY A 33 1.96 5.19 -18.76
CA GLY A 33 2.13 6.25 -17.77
C GLY A 33 1.42 5.97 -16.43
N LEU A 34 0.45 5.04 -16.41
CA LEU A 34 -0.22 4.57 -15.19
C LEU A 34 0.40 3.26 -14.65
N GLY A 35 1.47 2.77 -15.25
CA GLY A 35 2.17 1.55 -14.85
C GLY A 35 1.38 0.26 -15.10
N ILE A 36 0.38 0.29 -15.98
CA ILE A 36 -0.41 -0.90 -16.35
C ILE A 36 0.37 -1.75 -17.33
N LYS A 37 0.45 -3.05 -17.05
CA LYS A 37 1.17 -4.03 -17.85
C LYS A 37 0.21 -4.84 -18.73
N ASP A 38 0.72 -5.37 -19.83
CA ASP A 38 -0.01 -6.21 -20.80
C ASP A 38 -0.70 -7.42 -20.15
N TYR A 39 -0.03 -8.12 -19.25
CA TYR A 39 -0.63 -9.26 -18.53
C TYR A 39 -1.84 -8.87 -17.66
N GLN A 40 -1.90 -7.65 -17.13
CA GLN A 40 -3.03 -7.15 -16.37
C GLN A 40 -4.23 -6.89 -17.30
N VAL A 41 -3.96 -6.31 -18.48
CA VAL A 41 -4.96 -6.12 -19.54
C VAL A 41 -5.50 -7.48 -19.98
N HIS A 42 -4.60 -8.44 -20.29
CA HIS A 42 -4.96 -9.80 -20.68
C HIS A 42 -5.90 -10.47 -19.68
N LYS A 43 -5.55 -10.43 -18.39
CA LYS A 43 -6.35 -11.01 -17.30
C LYS A 43 -7.77 -10.44 -17.27
N VAL A 44 -7.93 -9.14 -17.47
CA VAL A 44 -9.24 -8.48 -17.46
C VAL A 44 -10.04 -8.83 -18.71
N LEU A 45 -9.40 -8.84 -19.89
CA LEU A 45 -10.04 -9.25 -21.15
C LEU A 45 -10.57 -10.68 -21.06
N GLN A 46 -9.77 -11.59 -20.49
CA GLN A 46 -10.16 -12.99 -20.30
C GLN A 46 -11.33 -13.10 -19.32
N LYS A 47 -11.29 -12.41 -18.19
CA LYS A 47 -12.36 -12.39 -17.17
C LYS A 47 -13.70 -11.94 -17.74
N LEU A 48 -13.68 -10.98 -18.66
CA LEU A 48 -14.88 -10.40 -19.27
C LEU A 48 -15.30 -11.09 -20.58
N GLY A 49 -14.58 -12.14 -21.01
CA GLY A 49 -14.84 -12.83 -22.28
C GLY A 49 -14.61 -11.95 -23.52
N LEU A 50 -13.81 -10.90 -23.37
CA LEU A 50 -13.54 -9.93 -24.47
C LEU A 50 -12.28 -10.24 -25.27
N ILE A 51 -11.49 -11.23 -24.86
CA ILE A 51 -10.17 -11.50 -25.44
C ILE A 51 -10.25 -11.97 -26.91
N SER A 52 -11.27 -12.72 -27.26
CA SER A 52 -11.51 -13.27 -28.60
C SER A 52 -12.50 -12.43 -29.42
N ARG A 53 -13.13 -11.43 -28.82
CA ARG A 53 -14.11 -10.58 -29.49
C ARG A 53 -13.43 -9.50 -30.29
N ASN A 54 -13.91 -9.28 -31.51
CA ASN A 54 -13.38 -8.22 -32.38
C ASN A 54 -13.55 -6.84 -31.71
N PRO A 55 -12.47 -6.08 -31.50
CA PRO A 55 -12.54 -4.76 -30.85
C PRO A 55 -13.45 -3.75 -31.55
N LYS A 56 -13.67 -3.89 -32.83
CA LYS A 56 -14.60 -3.04 -33.59
C LYS A 56 -16.06 -3.22 -33.21
N GLU A 57 -16.40 -4.39 -32.67
CA GLU A 57 -17.74 -4.72 -32.20
C GLU A 57 -18.03 -4.28 -30.77
N TRP A 58 -17.03 -3.68 -30.11
CA TRP A 58 -17.21 -3.22 -28.75
C TRP A 58 -18.10 -1.99 -28.71
N LYS A 59 -19.12 -2.07 -27.87
CA LYS A 59 -19.98 -0.94 -27.56
C LYS A 59 -19.35 -0.08 -26.46
N ASP A 60 -19.82 1.14 -26.31
CA ASP A 60 -19.43 2.04 -25.22
C ASP A 60 -19.58 1.39 -23.84
N SER A 61 -20.60 0.53 -23.68
CA SER A 61 -20.82 -0.26 -22.46
C SER A 61 -19.70 -1.25 -22.19
N ASP A 62 -19.16 -1.91 -23.23
CA ASP A 62 -18.07 -2.86 -23.11
C ASP A 62 -16.79 -2.16 -22.68
N ILE A 63 -16.48 -1.01 -23.31
CA ILE A 63 -15.34 -0.17 -22.94
C ILE A 63 -15.45 0.31 -21.49
N LYS A 64 -16.62 0.80 -21.07
CA LYS A 64 -16.85 1.24 -19.69
C LYS A 64 -16.66 0.11 -18.68
N THR A 65 -17.21 -1.07 -18.98
CA THR A 65 -17.12 -2.27 -18.13
C THR A 65 -15.67 -2.74 -18.04
N PHE A 66 -14.97 -2.82 -19.17
CA PHE A 66 -13.56 -3.19 -19.23
C PHE A 66 -12.70 -2.23 -18.42
N VAL A 67 -12.86 -0.92 -18.61
CA VAL A 67 -12.09 0.11 -17.91
C VAL A 67 -12.36 0.09 -16.40
N LYS A 68 -13.61 -0.10 -15.98
CA LYS A 68 -13.97 -0.22 -14.56
C LYS A 68 -13.26 -1.42 -13.93
N GLU A 69 -13.28 -2.56 -14.60
CA GLU A 69 -12.64 -3.78 -14.11
C GLU A 69 -11.11 -3.65 -14.13
N LEU A 70 -10.53 -3.06 -15.18
CA LEU A 70 -9.09 -2.81 -15.27
C LEU A 70 -8.62 -1.89 -14.14
N ARG A 71 -9.34 -0.79 -13.88
CA ARG A 71 -9.03 0.10 -12.75
C ARG A 71 -9.08 -0.63 -11.43
N LYS A 72 -10.14 -1.41 -11.19
CA LYS A 72 -10.31 -2.18 -9.95
C LYS A 72 -9.15 -3.13 -9.68
N ASN A 73 -8.64 -3.77 -10.73
CA ASN A 73 -7.54 -4.74 -10.63
C ASN A 73 -6.14 -4.09 -10.56
N THR A 74 -5.96 -2.90 -11.15
CA THR A 74 -4.64 -2.26 -11.27
C THR A 74 -4.43 -1.10 -10.31
N LYS A 75 -5.51 -0.43 -9.93
CA LYS A 75 -5.52 0.72 -9.01
C LYS A 75 -6.66 0.55 -7.99
N PRO A 76 -6.49 -0.38 -7.05
CA PRO A 76 -7.48 -0.56 -5.98
C PRO A 76 -7.66 0.76 -5.23
N MET A 77 -8.88 1.03 -4.81
CA MET A 77 -9.25 2.25 -4.11
C MET A 77 -9.82 1.90 -2.73
N ILE A 78 -9.40 2.66 -1.74
CA ILE A 78 -9.96 2.65 -0.40
C ILE A 78 -10.53 4.03 -0.12
N ILE A 79 -11.73 4.09 0.41
CA ILE A 79 -12.38 5.35 0.75
C ILE A 79 -12.16 5.61 2.24
N ALA A 80 -11.45 6.70 2.56
CA ALA A 80 -11.37 7.23 3.91
C ALA A 80 -12.59 8.10 4.17
N ALA A 81 -13.58 7.59 4.90
CA ALA A 81 -14.75 8.35 5.32
C ALA A 81 -14.34 9.23 6.52
N ASN A 82 -13.71 10.36 6.20
CA ASN A 82 -13.19 11.30 7.19
C ASN A 82 -14.31 12.10 7.86
N LYS A 83 -13.98 12.70 9.01
CA LYS A 83 -14.91 13.44 9.88
C LYS A 83 -16.00 12.56 10.50
N ALA A 84 -15.67 11.31 10.82
CA ALA A 84 -16.58 10.39 11.50
C ALA A 84 -16.99 10.90 12.91
N ASP A 85 -16.19 11.78 13.50
CA ASP A 85 -16.51 12.53 14.73
C ASP A 85 -17.77 13.40 14.60
N LEU A 86 -18.00 13.98 13.43
CA LEU A 86 -19.14 14.86 13.15
C LEU A 86 -20.36 14.13 12.59
N CYS A 87 -20.18 12.88 12.12
CA CYS A 87 -21.24 12.14 11.47
C CYS A 87 -22.21 11.52 12.50
N GLN A 88 -23.51 11.77 12.32
CA GLN A 88 -24.57 11.20 13.15
C GLN A 88 -25.03 9.83 12.63
N ASP A 89 -25.10 9.67 11.30
CA ASP A 89 -25.52 8.42 10.65
C ASP A 89 -24.33 7.77 9.92
N LEU A 90 -23.72 6.77 10.56
CA LEU A 90 -22.63 6.00 9.97
C LEU A 90 -23.10 4.92 8.99
N ASP A 91 -24.39 4.67 8.89
CA ASP A 91 -24.94 3.62 8.02
C ASP A 91 -24.91 4.01 6.54
N ILE A 92 -24.74 5.30 6.25
CA ILE A 92 -24.60 5.79 4.88
C ILE A 92 -23.44 5.11 4.13
N ILE A 93 -22.40 4.67 4.83
CA ILE A 93 -21.26 3.96 4.22
C ILE A 93 -21.62 2.57 3.72
N LYS A 94 -22.66 1.92 4.25
CA LYS A 94 -23.12 0.58 3.83
C LYS A 94 -23.62 0.58 2.37
N LYS A 95 -23.96 1.73 1.82
CA LYS A 95 -24.40 1.90 0.42
C LYS A 95 -23.25 1.96 -0.58
N ILE A 96 -22.00 2.04 -0.10
CA ILE A 96 -20.82 2.20 -0.94
C ILE A 96 -20.23 0.82 -1.23
N SER A 97 -20.00 0.51 -2.50
CA SER A 97 -19.49 -0.81 -2.94
C SER A 97 -17.98 -1.00 -2.78
N ASP A 98 -17.23 0.11 -2.72
CA ASP A 98 -15.78 0.07 -2.51
C ASP A 98 -15.46 -0.05 -1.01
N PRO A 99 -14.29 -0.56 -0.61
CA PRO A 99 -13.88 -0.60 0.79
C PRO A 99 -13.88 0.79 1.43
N VAL A 100 -14.68 1.00 2.46
CA VAL A 100 -14.78 2.25 3.21
C VAL A 100 -14.27 2.05 4.62
N ILE A 101 -13.43 2.95 5.09
CA ILE A 101 -12.95 2.97 6.47
C ILE A 101 -13.31 4.31 7.09
N LEU A 102 -14.07 4.26 8.18
CA LEU A 102 -14.39 5.43 8.99
C LEU A 102 -13.12 5.96 9.66
N CYS A 103 -12.93 7.27 9.64
CA CYS A 103 -11.80 7.89 10.30
C CYS A 103 -12.09 9.32 10.75
N SER A 104 -11.28 9.82 11.68
CA SER A 104 -11.21 11.22 12.08
C SER A 104 -9.75 11.65 12.13
N ALA A 105 -9.31 12.37 11.11
CA ALA A 105 -7.96 12.90 11.03
C ALA A 105 -7.71 13.99 12.10
N GLU A 106 -8.73 14.73 12.48
CA GLU A 106 -8.65 15.74 13.53
C GLU A 106 -8.38 15.08 14.89
N THR A 107 -9.09 14.00 15.20
CA THR A 107 -8.88 13.20 16.42
C THR A 107 -7.47 12.61 16.49
N GLU A 108 -6.96 12.07 15.38
CA GLU A 108 -5.59 11.57 15.30
C GLU A 108 -4.58 12.68 15.55
N LEU A 109 -4.75 13.83 14.91
CA LEU A 109 -3.85 14.98 15.07
C LEU A 109 -3.84 15.49 16.52
N LEU A 110 -5.01 15.55 17.15
CA LEU A 110 -5.17 15.96 18.54
C LEU A 110 -4.40 15.02 19.47
N LEU A 111 -4.59 13.71 19.34
CA LEU A 111 -3.91 12.71 20.14
C LEU A 111 -2.39 12.74 19.98
N ARG A 112 -1.90 12.88 18.73
CA ARG A 112 -0.45 13.04 18.46
C ARG A 112 0.12 14.30 19.11
N LYS A 113 -0.59 15.42 19.04
CA LYS A 113 -0.17 16.66 19.71
C LYS A 113 -0.15 16.49 21.23
N ALA A 114 -1.20 15.88 21.81
CA ALA A 114 -1.28 15.63 23.24
C ALA A 114 -0.19 14.64 23.71
N SER A 115 0.11 13.60 22.94
CA SER A 115 1.19 12.66 23.23
C SER A 115 2.56 13.35 23.16
N LYS A 116 2.82 14.16 22.13
CA LYS A 116 4.06 14.93 22.00
C LYS A 116 4.24 15.95 23.13
N ALA A 117 3.14 16.49 23.67
CA ALA A 117 3.16 17.39 24.82
C ALA A 117 3.28 16.65 26.17
N GLY A 118 3.33 15.31 26.18
CA GLY A 118 3.40 14.49 27.37
C GLY A 118 2.13 14.56 28.24
N ILE A 119 0.98 14.79 27.62
CA ILE A 119 -0.34 14.82 28.31
C ILE A 119 -0.96 13.42 28.31
N VAL A 120 -0.81 12.70 27.19
CA VAL A 120 -1.34 11.34 27.05
C VAL A 120 -0.27 10.38 26.55
N ASN A 121 -0.41 9.11 26.90
CA ASN A 121 0.30 8.01 26.25
C ASN A 121 -0.62 7.44 25.17
N TYR A 122 -0.21 7.60 23.90
CA TYR A 122 -0.95 7.17 22.72
C TYR A 122 0.01 6.83 21.60
N SER A 123 -0.19 5.68 20.97
CA SER A 123 0.46 5.28 19.73
C SER A 123 -0.57 5.21 18.60
N SER A 124 -0.18 5.62 17.39
CA SER A 124 -1.10 5.59 16.25
C SER A 124 -1.64 4.19 15.99
N GLY A 125 -2.96 4.06 16.00
CA GLY A 125 -3.66 2.78 15.82
C GLY A 125 -4.18 2.17 17.12
N ASP A 126 -3.79 2.71 18.29
CA ASP A 126 -4.37 2.26 19.55
C ASP A 126 -5.87 2.50 19.59
N GLU A 127 -6.58 1.61 20.27
CA GLU A 127 -8.03 1.69 20.51
C GLU A 127 -8.37 2.49 21.76
N ASP A 128 -7.37 2.96 22.51
CA ASP A 128 -7.49 3.78 23.71
C ASP A 128 -6.26 4.65 23.91
N PHE A 129 -6.32 5.59 24.84
CA PHE A 129 -5.20 6.40 25.29
C PHE A 129 -5.25 6.57 26.80
N LYS A 130 -4.08 6.75 27.43
CA LYS A 130 -3.97 6.97 28.87
C LYS A 130 -3.47 8.37 29.16
N ILE A 131 -4.13 9.08 30.06
CA ILE A 131 -3.64 10.34 30.58
C ILE A 131 -2.43 10.06 31.49
N ILE A 132 -1.36 10.85 31.31
CA ILE A 132 -0.14 10.69 32.11
C ILE A 132 -0.39 11.29 33.49
N GLU A 133 -0.17 10.50 34.53
CA GLU A 133 -0.37 10.92 35.94
C GLU A 133 0.50 12.13 36.31
N GLY A 134 -0.02 12.99 37.19
CA GLY A 134 0.67 14.19 37.65
C GLY A 134 0.70 15.37 36.67
N LYS A 135 0.01 15.26 35.52
CA LYS A 135 -0.15 16.37 34.57
C LYS A 135 -1.41 17.16 34.86
N GLU A 136 -1.27 18.45 35.01
CA GLU A 136 -2.41 19.37 35.06
C GLU A 136 -3.02 19.50 33.65
N ILE A 137 -4.32 19.21 33.56
CA ILE A 137 -5.07 19.27 32.31
C ILE A 137 -5.99 20.48 32.35
N LEU A 138 -5.83 21.36 31.37
CA LEU A 138 -6.70 22.52 31.23
C LEU A 138 -8.13 22.07 30.85
N PRO A 139 -9.18 22.82 31.26
CA PRO A 139 -10.57 22.47 30.92
C PRO A 139 -10.83 22.32 29.43
N SER A 140 -10.13 23.10 28.57
CA SER A 140 -10.20 22.97 27.13
C SER A 140 -9.59 21.68 26.58
N GLN A 141 -8.49 21.23 27.19
CA GLN A 141 -7.84 19.95 26.86
C GLN A 141 -8.71 18.77 27.29
N GLN A 142 -9.32 18.85 28.48
CA GLN A 142 -10.25 17.83 28.95
C GLN A 142 -11.43 17.65 27.97
N LYS A 143 -12.08 18.75 27.55
CA LYS A 143 -13.15 18.70 26.54
C LYS A 143 -12.70 18.05 25.24
N ALA A 144 -11.48 18.34 24.79
CA ALA A 144 -10.93 17.74 23.59
C ALA A 144 -10.70 16.22 23.74
N LEU A 145 -10.20 15.78 24.91
CA LEU A 145 -10.02 14.36 25.22
C LEU A 145 -11.37 13.62 25.35
N ASP A 146 -12.39 14.27 25.88
CA ASP A 146 -13.74 13.68 25.96
C ASP A 146 -14.36 13.51 24.57
N LEU A 147 -14.09 14.44 23.65
CA LEU A 147 -14.45 14.26 22.23
C LEU A 147 -13.75 13.03 21.63
N VAL A 148 -12.46 12.85 21.89
CA VAL A 148 -11.71 11.65 21.44
C VAL A 148 -12.35 10.37 21.95
N LYS A 149 -12.70 10.30 23.23
CA LYS A 149 -13.40 9.14 23.83
C LYS A 149 -14.72 8.85 23.12
N SER A 150 -15.49 9.90 22.80
CA SER A 150 -16.71 9.78 22.01
C SER A 150 -16.47 9.18 20.60
N VAL A 151 -15.38 9.56 19.94
CA VAL A 151 -15.00 8.97 18.65
C VAL A 151 -14.62 7.51 18.81
N PHE A 152 -13.80 7.17 19.82
CA PHE A 152 -13.39 5.80 20.09
C PHE A 152 -14.58 4.88 20.43
N SER A 153 -15.60 5.38 21.14
CA SER A 153 -16.82 4.62 21.38
C SER A 153 -17.62 4.31 20.09
N LYS A 154 -17.51 5.17 19.07
CA LYS A 154 -18.21 5.01 17.78
C LYS A 154 -17.44 4.09 16.80
N ILE A 155 -16.12 4.30 16.66
CA ILE A 155 -15.31 3.66 15.60
C ILE A 155 -14.08 2.92 16.13
N ARG A 156 -13.93 2.78 17.45
CA ARG A 156 -12.88 2.09 18.23
C ARG A 156 -11.48 2.68 18.14
N SER A 157 -11.16 3.46 17.13
CA SER A 157 -9.86 4.12 16.95
C SER A 157 -10.05 5.37 16.10
N THR A 158 -8.98 6.09 15.80
CA THR A 158 -9.06 7.21 14.83
C THR A 158 -9.29 6.77 13.39
N GLY A 159 -9.10 5.48 13.08
CA GLY A 159 -9.22 4.90 11.75
C GLY A 159 -8.04 5.16 10.81
N ILE A 160 -7.16 6.11 11.11
CA ILE A 160 -6.07 6.51 10.21
C ILE A 160 -5.06 5.38 9.99
N GLN A 161 -4.59 4.73 11.06
CA GLN A 161 -3.66 3.61 10.94
C GLN A 161 -4.29 2.43 10.20
N LYS A 162 -5.57 2.18 10.41
CA LYS A 162 -6.32 1.13 9.70
C LYS A 162 -6.35 1.37 8.19
N ILE A 163 -6.55 2.64 7.74
CA ILE A 163 -6.52 3.00 6.32
C ILE A 163 -5.15 2.69 5.73
N LEU A 164 -4.07 3.10 6.40
CA LEU A 164 -2.70 2.85 5.95
C LEU A 164 -2.39 1.35 5.89
N ASN A 165 -2.72 0.61 6.92
CA ASN A 165 -2.52 -0.85 6.97
C ASN A 165 -3.30 -1.56 5.85
N THR A 166 -4.57 -1.21 5.65
CA THR A 166 -5.39 -1.77 4.58
C THR A 166 -4.84 -1.42 3.20
N ALA A 167 -4.34 -0.21 3.00
CA ALA A 167 -3.73 0.18 1.73
C ALA A 167 -2.47 -0.63 1.45
N VAL A 168 -1.56 -0.72 2.41
CA VAL A 168 -0.24 -1.34 2.23
C VAL A 168 -0.34 -2.87 2.23
N PHE A 169 -1.00 -3.44 3.23
CA PHE A 169 -0.97 -4.89 3.45
C PHE A 169 -2.10 -5.62 2.72
N ASP A 170 -3.33 -5.07 2.73
CA ASP A 170 -4.48 -5.76 2.15
C ASP A 170 -4.64 -5.47 0.65
N SER A 171 -4.43 -4.22 0.21
CA SER A 171 -4.66 -3.82 -1.18
C SER A 171 -3.42 -3.99 -2.05
N LEU A 172 -2.26 -3.50 -1.59
CA LEU A 172 -1.00 -3.60 -2.33
C LEU A 172 -0.28 -4.92 -2.09
N LYS A 173 -0.68 -5.69 -1.05
CA LYS A 173 -0.04 -6.95 -0.67
C LYS A 173 1.45 -6.79 -0.44
N PHE A 174 1.85 -5.74 0.25
CA PHE A 174 3.25 -5.53 0.62
C PHE A 174 3.60 -6.27 1.91
N ILE A 175 4.87 -6.58 2.04
CA ILE A 175 5.51 -7.09 3.25
C ILE A 175 6.49 -6.05 3.78
N VAL A 176 6.72 -6.08 5.09
CA VAL A 176 7.71 -5.24 5.76
C VAL A 176 8.95 -6.06 6.04
N VAL A 177 10.12 -5.58 5.61
CA VAL A 177 11.41 -6.24 5.86
C VAL A 177 12.39 -5.21 6.43
N TYR A 178 13.23 -5.65 7.36
CA TYR A 178 14.20 -4.81 8.07
C TYR A 178 15.62 -5.19 7.63
N PRO A 179 16.25 -4.45 6.72
CA PRO A 179 17.65 -4.65 6.38
C PRO A 179 18.56 -4.15 7.51
N VAL A 180 19.56 -4.97 7.86
CA VAL A 180 20.57 -4.64 8.88
C VAL A 180 21.96 -4.97 8.38
N GLU A 181 23.00 -4.38 8.98
CA GLU A 181 24.39 -4.64 8.65
C GLU A 181 25.04 -5.61 9.68
N ASP A 182 24.63 -5.55 10.94
CA ASP A 182 25.06 -6.48 11.99
C ASP A 182 23.92 -7.47 12.31
N GLU A 183 24.13 -8.75 12.01
CA GLU A 183 23.15 -9.80 12.23
C GLU A 183 22.92 -10.17 13.69
N THR A 184 23.82 -9.76 14.59
CA THR A 184 23.74 -10.05 16.03
C THR A 184 23.08 -8.94 16.79
N LYS A 185 23.55 -7.72 16.57
CA LYS A 185 23.02 -6.51 17.24
C LYS A 185 21.79 -5.95 16.53
N LEU A 186 21.50 -6.39 15.30
CA LEU A 186 20.41 -5.91 14.45
C LEU A 186 20.51 -4.41 14.16
N THR A 187 21.74 -3.93 13.93
CA THR A 187 22.06 -2.51 13.76
C THR A 187 22.64 -2.20 12.38
N ASN A 188 22.72 -0.90 12.07
CA ASN A 188 23.61 -0.38 11.02
C ASN A 188 25.03 -0.18 11.57
N LYS A 189 25.92 0.43 10.76
CA LYS A 189 27.31 0.78 11.15
C LYS A 189 27.37 1.76 12.32
N ASP A 190 26.36 2.62 12.46
CA ASP A 190 26.29 3.64 13.52
C ASP A 190 25.70 3.09 14.82
N GLY A 191 25.36 1.80 14.88
CA GLY A 191 24.78 1.15 16.06
C GLY A 191 23.28 1.42 16.26
N VAL A 192 22.60 1.99 15.28
CA VAL A 192 21.15 2.21 15.35
C VAL A 192 20.43 0.88 15.13
N ILE A 193 19.57 0.49 16.06
CA ILE A 193 18.81 -0.76 16.01
C ILE A 193 17.68 -0.61 14.98
N LEU A 194 17.55 -1.61 14.08
CA LEU A 194 16.56 -1.66 12.99
C LEU A 194 16.46 -0.31 12.25
N PRO A 195 17.56 0.19 11.69
CA PRO A 195 17.69 1.57 11.22
C PRO A 195 16.77 1.90 10.03
N ASP A 196 16.35 0.89 9.29
CA ASP A 196 15.59 1.04 8.06
C ASP A 196 14.45 0.03 7.96
N THR A 197 13.41 0.43 7.25
CA THR A 197 12.25 -0.41 6.95
C THR A 197 11.97 -0.37 5.46
N LYS A 198 11.92 -1.53 4.82
CA LYS A 198 11.60 -1.64 3.40
C LYS A 198 10.26 -2.31 3.18
N LEU A 199 9.45 -1.70 2.32
CA LEU A 199 8.21 -2.29 1.81
C LEU A 199 8.50 -2.99 0.49
N LEU A 200 8.19 -4.27 0.41
CA LEU A 200 8.36 -5.11 -0.77
C LEU A 200 7.02 -5.75 -1.17
N PRO A 201 6.76 -5.96 -2.46
CA PRO A 201 5.64 -6.79 -2.87
C PRO A 201 5.68 -8.19 -2.23
N GLN A 202 4.53 -8.78 -1.98
CA GLN A 202 4.45 -10.16 -1.51
C GLN A 202 5.18 -11.11 -2.48
N ASN A 203 5.88 -12.10 -1.95
CA ASN A 203 6.75 -13.04 -2.67
C ASN A 203 8.06 -12.45 -3.21
N SER A 204 8.44 -11.24 -2.84
CA SER A 204 9.78 -10.71 -3.11
C SER A 204 10.85 -11.55 -2.43
N THR A 205 12.03 -11.55 -3.04
CA THR A 205 13.17 -12.37 -2.65
C THR A 205 14.26 -11.54 -1.95
N ALA A 206 15.26 -12.21 -1.38
CA ALA A 206 16.42 -11.53 -0.79
C ALA A 206 17.20 -10.71 -1.82
N LYS A 207 17.22 -11.13 -3.08
CA LYS A 207 17.83 -10.37 -4.19
C LYS A 207 17.03 -9.14 -4.57
N ASP A 208 15.69 -9.20 -4.50
CA ASP A 208 14.82 -8.03 -4.69
C ASP A 208 15.08 -6.98 -3.59
N LEU A 209 15.24 -7.43 -2.33
CA LEU A 209 15.61 -6.55 -1.23
C LEU A 209 16.96 -5.89 -1.49
N ALA A 210 17.97 -6.64 -1.92
CA ALA A 210 19.29 -6.11 -2.28
C ALA A 210 19.19 -5.04 -3.37
N SER A 211 18.37 -5.28 -4.41
CA SER A 211 18.11 -4.33 -5.50
C SER A 211 17.44 -3.04 -5.03
N LEU A 212 16.54 -3.15 -4.04
CA LEU A 212 15.86 -1.99 -3.46
C LEU A 212 16.78 -1.16 -2.56
N ILE A 213 17.80 -1.79 -1.94
CA ILE A 213 18.79 -1.09 -1.11
C ILE A 213 19.76 -0.32 -2.00
N HIS A 214 20.40 -0.99 -2.96
CA HIS A 214 21.32 -0.38 -3.93
C HIS A 214 21.62 -1.34 -5.09
N ALA A 215 21.73 -0.78 -6.30
CA ALA A 215 22.02 -1.58 -7.51
C ALA A 215 23.34 -2.37 -7.43
N ASP A 216 24.39 -1.78 -6.82
CA ASP A 216 25.69 -2.46 -6.72
C ASP A 216 25.68 -3.57 -5.67
N ILE A 217 24.92 -3.41 -4.57
CA ILE A 217 24.71 -4.49 -3.60
C ILE A 217 24.02 -5.68 -4.28
N ALA A 218 23.07 -5.41 -5.17
CA ALA A 218 22.38 -6.46 -5.93
C ALA A 218 23.30 -7.14 -6.95
N LYS A 219 24.17 -6.39 -7.64
CA LYS A 219 25.16 -6.96 -8.58
C LYS A 219 26.18 -7.85 -7.89
N GLY A 220 26.66 -7.43 -6.72
CA GLY A 220 27.62 -8.19 -5.93
C GLY A 220 27.00 -9.19 -4.96
N PHE A 221 25.70 -9.46 -5.03
CA PHE A 221 24.99 -10.32 -4.08
C PHE A 221 25.60 -11.72 -4.01
N LEU A 222 25.99 -12.15 -2.82
CA LEU A 222 26.48 -13.50 -2.54
C LEU A 222 25.39 -14.36 -1.89
N HIS A 223 24.86 -13.91 -0.79
CA HIS A 223 23.80 -14.55 -0.01
C HIS A 223 23.19 -13.54 0.95
N ALA A 224 22.12 -13.92 1.62
CA ALA A 224 21.59 -13.17 2.75
C ALA A 224 21.62 -14.02 4.03
N ILE A 225 21.44 -13.38 5.17
CA ILE A 225 21.31 -14.04 6.48
C ILE A 225 19.98 -13.60 7.07
N ASP A 226 19.13 -14.57 7.41
CA ASP A 226 17.98 -14.35 8.27
C ASP A 226 18.47 -14.17 9.70
N CYS A 227 18.40 -12.95 10.22
CA CYS A 227 18.94 -12.61 11.54
C CYS A 227 18.16 -13.23 12.70
N LYS A 228 16.92 -13.68 12.49
CA LYS A 228 16.11 -14.38 13.49
C LYS A 228 16.54 -15.82 13.66
N THR A 229 16.73 -16.52 12.56
CA THR A 229 17.11 -17.93 12.55
C THR A 229 18.62 -18.14 12.50
N LYS A 230 19.40 -17.10 12.23
CA LYS A 230 20.86 -17.13 11.98
C LYS A 230 21.24 -17.99 10.78
N GLN A 231 20.31 -18.27 9.88
CA GLN A 231 20.55 -19.13 8.73
C GLN A 231 20.90 -18.31 7.49
N ARG A 232 21.81 -18.87 6.71
CA ARG A 232 22.06 -18.39 5.35
C ARG A 232 20.87 -18.71 4.47
N ILE A 233 20.45 -17.73 3.67
CA ILE A 233 19.38 -17.87 2.70
C ILE A 233 19.87 -17.49 1.30
N SER A 234 19.33 -18.15 0.28
CA SER A 234 19.67 -17.89 -1.12
C SER A 234 19.06 -16.59 -1.61
N GLY A 235 19.55 -16.08 -2.74
CA GLY A 235 19.00 -14.89 -3.39
C GLY A 235 17.53 -15.04 -3.78
N ASP A 236 17.09 -16.26 -4.11
CA ASP A 236 15.73 -16.56 -4.56
C ASP A 236 14.78 -16.92 -3.39
N GLN A 237 15.30 -16.95 -2.15
CA GLN A 237 14.48 -17.19 -0.97
C GLN A 237 13.44 -16.08 -0.82
N LYS A 238 12.16 -16.46 -0.77
CA LYS A 238 11.05 -15.54 -0.54
C LYS A 238 11.05 -15.03 0.89
N LEU A 239 10.92 -13.73 1.02
CA LEU A 239 10.85 -13.04 2.30
C LEU A 239 9.42 -12.97 2.83
N LYS A 240 9.29 -12.83 4.14
CA LYS A 240 8.04 -12.69 4.87
C LYS A 240 8.01 -11.36 5.63
N SER A 241 6.81 -10.91 5.95
CA SER A 241 6.66 -9.68 6.76
C SER A 241 7.29 -9.87 8.14
N GLY A 242 8.08 -8.89 8.54
CA GLY A 242 8.81 -8.90 9.80
C GLY A 242 10.20 -9.55 9.72
N ASP A 243 10.65 -10.02 8.56
CA ASP A 243 12.00 -10.57 8.43
C ASP A 243 13.06 -9.48 8.67
N VAL A 244 14.11 -9.85 9.40
CA VAL A 244 15.31 -9.03 9.62
C VAL A 244 16.45 -9.66 8.84
N ILE A 245 16.93 -8.97 7.82
CA ILE A 245 17.81 -9.55 6.81
C ILE A 245 19.10 -8.76 6.69
N LYS A 246 20.23 -9.46 6.80
CA LYS A 246 21.55 -8.95 6.40
C LYS A 246 21.86 -9.41 4.98
N ILE A 247 22.18 -8.49 4.09
CA ILE A 247 22.67 -8.80 2.75
C ILE A 247 24.19 -8.87 2.80
N VAL A 248 24.76 -9.96 2.25
CA VAL A 248 26.20 -10.12 2.06
C VAL A 248 26.50 -9.95 0.58
N SER A 249 27.34 -8.97 0.26
CA SER A 249 27.69 -8.60 -1.11
C SER A 249 29.20 -8.35 -1.21
N THR A 250 29.78 -8.62 -2.40
CA THR A 250 31.17 -8.24 -2.73
C THR A 250 31.33 -6.76 -2.99
N LEU A 251 30.24 -6.05 -3.29
CA LEU A 251 30.20 -4.61 -3.56
C LEU A 251 29.50 -3.87 -2.42
N SER A 252 30.07 -2.77 -1.97
CA SER A 252 29.45 -1.86 -1.00
C SER A 252 28.60 -0.81 -1.72
N ARG A 253 27.85 -0.02 -0.93
CA ARG A 253 27.27 1.23 -1.43
C ARG A 253 28.44 2.15 -1.82
N GLY A 254 28.45 2.58 -3.07
CA GLY A 254 29.38 3.61 -3.55
C GLY A 254 29.05 4.98 -2.96
#